data_629e0d693df653df1729dc45afd7dc7c
#
_entry.id   629e0d693df653df1729dc45afd7dc7c
#
_cell.length_a   1.000
_cell.length_b   1.000
_cell.length_c   1.000
_cell.angle_alpha   90.00
_cell.angle_beta   90.00
_cell.angle_gamma   90.00
#
_symmetry.space_group_name_H-M   'P 1'
#
loop_
_entity.id
_entity.type
_entity.pdbx_description
1 polymer ?
#
loop_
_entity_poly.entity_id
_entity_poly.type
_entity_poly.pdbx_seq_one_letter_code
_entity_poly.pdbx_strand_id
1 'polypeptide(L)'
;DVYKRQDKNEIAEISRQNRKVIGMIRQGLDHHEEDARFHQLIAEATKNRIIAKLVPIIQQSVGLTAEMTSKRLTETTVSFHEQIVEAITRGDANGARSAMIAHISENRIYIIKEIERKRRFE
;
A
#
# COMPACT_ATOMS: atom_id res chain seq x y z
N ASP A 1 -11.60 -10.17 25.60
CA ASP A 1 -10.54 -10.92 24.96
C ASP A 1 -9.44 -9.99 24.44
N VAL A 2 -8.20 -10.23 24.90
CA VAL A 2 -7.04 -9.39 24.55
C VAL A 2 -6.80 -9.37 23.05
N TYR A 3 -6.97 -10.49 22.38
CA TYR A 3 -6.74 -10.59 20.93
C TYR A 3 -7.73 -9.76 20.13
N LYS A 4 -9.01 -9.77 20.53
CA LYS A 4 -10.03 -8.94 19.86
C LYS A 4 -9.77 -7.45 20.04
N ARG A 5 -9.28 -7.03 21.20
CA ARG A 5 -8.93 -5.62 21.45
C ARG A 5 -7.75 -5.17 20.60
N GLN A 6 -6.72 -6.01 20.47
CA GLN A 6 -5.57 -5.71 19.63
C GLN A 6 -5.98 -5.60 18.17
N ASP A 7 -6.83 -6.52 17.68
CA ASP A 7 -7.31 -6.48 16.30
C ASP A 7 -8.10 -5.21 16.02
N LYS A 8 -8.97 -4.79 16.93
CA LYS A 8 -9.74 -3.54 16.78
C LYS A 8 -8.83 -2.32 16.76
N ASN A 9 -7.81 -2.28 17.62
CA ASN A 9 -6.85 -1.18 17.67
C ASN A 9 -6.00 -1.15 16.40
N GLU A 10 -5.58 -2.31 15.91
CA GLU A 10 -4.82 -2.42 14.67
C GLU A 10 -5.66 -1.94 13.48
N ILE A 11 -6.94 -2.33 13.40
CA ILE A 11 -7.85 -1.89 12.35
C ILE A 11 -8.03 -0.38 12.39
N ALA A 12 -8.22 0.19 13.57
CA ALA A 12 -8.39 1.63 13.74
C ALA A 12 -7.14 2.39 13.31
N GLU A 13 -5.95 1.87 13.64
CA GLU A 13 -4.68 2.47 13.25
C GLU A 13 -4.48 2.42 11.73
N ILE A 14 -4.79 1.28 11.11
CA ILE A 14 -4.70 1.10 9.66
C ILE A 14 -5.65 2.07 8.94
N SER A 15 -6.89 2.19 9.42
CA SER A 15 -7.89 3.10 8.84
C SER A 15 -7.44 4.55 8.95
N ARG A 16 -6.86 4.92 10.08
CA ARG A 16 -6.35 6.28 10.32
C ARG A 16 -5.19 6.59 9.38
N GLN A 17 -4.28 5.65 9.23
CA GLN A 17 -3.13 5.81 8.33
C GLN A 17 -3.59 5.93 6.89
N ASN A 18 -4.59 5.16 6.48
CA ASN A 18 -5.15 5.26 5.12
C ASN A 18 -5.77 6.63 4.87
N ARG A 19 -6.52 7.17 5.83
CA ARG A 19 -7.09 8.52 5.71
C ARG A 19 -6.01 9.57 5.54
N LYS A 20 -4.88 9.40 6.23
CA LYS A 20 -3.73 10.30 6.12
C LYS A 20 -3.14 10.25 4.71
N VAL A 21 -2.93 9.06 4.18
CA VAL A 21 -2.40 8.86 2.81
C VAL A 21 -3.34 9.52 1.79
N ILE A 22 -4.64 9.22 1.87
CA ILE A 22 -5.63 9.77 0.95
C ILE A 22 -5.67 11.29 1.02
N GLY A 23 -5.60 11.85 2.23
CA GLY A 23 -5.57 13.30 2.42
C GLY A 23 -4.37 13.96 1.76
N MET A 24 -3.20 13.34 1.87
CA MET A 24 -1.98 13.83 1.23
C MET A 24 -2.07 13.74 -0.29
N ILE A 25 -2.60 12.64 -0.81
CA ILE A 25 -2.83 12.47 -2.24
C ILE A 25 -3.72 13.59 -2.79
N ARG A 26 -4.83 13.87 -2.10
CA ARG A 26 -5.78 14.91 -2.51
C ARG A 26 -5.20 16.32 -2.48
N GLN A 27 -4.21 16.55 -1.63
CA GLN A 27 -3.51 17.83 -1.52
C GLN A 27 -2.32 17.92 -2.48
N GLY A 28 -2.03 16.87 -3.24
CA GLY A 28 -0.88 16.83 -4.14
C GLY A 28 0.46 16.75 -3.42
N LEU A 29 0.46 16.29 -2.17
CA LEU A 29 1.69 16.15 -1.37
C LEU A 29 2.35 14.80 -1.63
N ASP A 30 3.67 14.74 -1.43
CA ASP A 30 4.41 13.49 -1.47
C ASP A 30 3.93 12.60 -0.31
N HIS A 31 3.41 11.43 -0.66
CA HIS A 31 2.81 10.51 0.30
C HIS A 31 3.56 9.18 0.39
N HIS A 32 4.76 9.11 -0.18
CA HIS A 32 5.50 7.85 -0.27
C HIS A 32 5.77 7.21 1.10
N GLU A 33 6.27 7.99 2.06
CA GLU A 33 6.57 7.49 3.40
C GLU A 33 5.31 7.03 4.13
N GLU A 34 4.24 7.80 4.00
CA GLU A 34 2.97 7.49 4.63
C GLU A 34 2.33 6.25 4.02
N ASP A 35 2.47 6.08 2.71
CA ASP A 35 2.02 4.89 1.99
C ASP A 35 2.79 3.65 2.46
N ALA A 36 4.11 3.76 2.59
CA ALA A 36 4.95 2.69 3.10
C ALA A 36 4.53 2.29 4.53
N ARG A 37 4.23 3.28 5.37
CA ARG A 37 3.75 3.02 6.74
C ARG A 37 2.42 2.27 6.72
N PHE A 38 1.50 2.63 5.83
CA PHE A 38 0.22 1.94 5.67
C PHE A 38 0.45 0.47 5.31
N HIS A 39 1.30 0.18 4.33
CA HIS A 39 1.59 -1.19 3.92
C HIS A 39 2.26 -1.99 5.05
N GLN A 40 3.13 -1.35 5.83
CA GLN A 40 3.80 -2.00 6.96
C GLN A 40 2.79 -2.38 8.04
N LEU A 41 1.85 -1.51 8.36
CA LEU A 41 0.79 -1.80 9.34
C LEU A 41 -0.06 -2.99 8.90
N ILE A 42 -0.40 -3.06 7.61
CA ILE A 42 -1.13 -4.21 7.04
C ILE A 42 -0.34 -5.50 7.22
N ALA A 43 0.95 -5.47 6.85
CA ALA A 43 1.81 -6.64 6.94
C ALA A 43 1.92 -7.14 8.39
N GLU A 44 2.07 -6.24 9.34
CA GLU A 44 2.12 -6.58 10.76
C GLU A 44 0.80 -7.19 11.23
N ALA A 45 -0.33 -6.64 10.77
CA ALA A 45 -1.66 -7.14 11.12
C ALA A 45 -1.92 -8.55 10.60
N THR A 46 -1.30 -8.93 9.48
CA THR A 46 -1.45 -10.30 8.95
C THR A 46 -0.70 -11.33 9.79
N LYS A 47 0.17 -10.90 10.69
CA LYS A 47 1.02 -11.75 11.52
C LYS A 47 1.98 -12.62 10.71
N ASN A 48 2.24 -12.24 9.46
CA ASN A 48 3.17 -12.95 8.58
C ASN A 48 4.52 -12.23 8.55
N ARG A 49 5.51 -12.80 9.19
CA ARG A 49 6.85 -12.19 9.32
C ARG A 49 7.56 -12.03 7.98
N ILE A 50 7.32 -12.94 7.05
CA ILE A 50 7.94 -12.87 5.73
C ILE A 50 7.42 -11.67 4.97
N ILE A 51 6.10 -11.48 4.96
CA ILE A 51 5.47 -10.32 4.31
C ILE A 51 5.93 -9.03 4.96
N ALA A 52 5.98 -8.98 6.29
CA ALA A 52 6.43 -7.80 7.03
C ALA A 52 7.86 -7.39 6.65
N LYS A 53 8.74 -8.35 6.38
CA LYS A 53 10.12 -8.08 5.96
C LYS A 53 10.24 -7.67 4.50
N LEU A 54 9.36 -8.20 3.64
CA LEU A 54 9.41 -7.92 2.20
C LEU A 54 8.84 -6.55 1.83
N VAL A 55 7.82 -6.10 2.54
CA VAL A 55 7.13 -4.83 2.23
C VAL A 55 8.09 -3.64 2.19
N PRO A 56 8.97 -3.42 3.18
CA PRO A 56 9.89 -2.29 3.12
C PRO A 56 10.83 -2.33 1.91
N ILE A 57 11.27 -3.53 1.52
CA ILE A 57 12.17 -3.70 0.38
C ILE A 57 11.44 -3.32 -0.92
N ILE A 58 10.21 -3.76 -1.07
CA ILE A 58 9.39 -3.45 -2.24
C ILE A 58 9.10 -1.95 -2.30
N GLN A 59 8.77 -1.34 -1.16
CA GLN A 59 8.48 0.09 -1.08
C GLN A 59 9.70 0.95 -1.42
N GLN A 60 10.90 0.54 -1.02
CA GLN A 60 12.11 1.24 -1.41
C GLN A 60 12.31 1.23 -2.92
N SER A 61 12.07 0.08 -3.54
CA SER A 61 12.17 -0.04 -5.01
C SER A 61 11.18 0.86 -5.73
N VAL A 62 9.96 0.94 -5.23
CA VAL A 62 8.92 1.82 -5.77
C VAL A 62 9.29 3.29 -5.54
N GLY A 63 9.82 3.62 -4.35
CA GLY A 63 10.20 4.97 -3.99
C GLY A 63 11.27 5.57 -4.89
N LEU A 64 12.24 4.75 -5.34
CA LEU A 64 13.28 5.22 -6.25
C LEU A 64 12.73 5.67 -7.60
N THR A 65 11.53 5.24 -7.94
CA THR A 65 10.87 5.59 -9.20
C THR A 65 9.60 6.41 -9.00
N ALA A 66 9.41 6.97 -7.80
CA ALA A 66 8.21 7.72 -7.44
C ALA A 66 7.96 8.92 -8.38
N GLU A 67 9.03 9.56 -8.88
CA GLU A 67 8.93 10.65 -9.84
C GLU A 67 8.27 10.23 -11.16
N MET A 68 8.22 8.94 -11.42
CA MET A 68 7.62 8.38 -12.63
C MET A 68 6.16 8.04 -12.44
N THR A 69 5.62 8.19 -11.23
CA THR A 69 4.23 7.85 -10.94
C THR A 69 3.29 8.88 -11.56
N SER A 70 2.29 8.40 -12.27
CA SER A 70 1.27 9.24 -12.88
C SER A 70 0.07 9.41 -11.94
N LYS A 71 -0.78 10.38 -12.27
CA LYS A 71 -2.05 10.60 -11.58
C LYS A 71 -2.91 9.33 -11.59
N ARG A 72 -2.87 8.55 -12.68
CA ARG A 72 -3.58 7.29 -12.79
C ARG A 72 -3.17 6.30 -11.71
N LEU A 73 -1.86 6.20 -11.46
CA LEU A 73 -1.34 5.31 -10.42
C LEU A 73 -1.84 5.74 -9.04
N THR A 74 -1.93 7.05 -8.81
CA THR A 74 -2.44 7.61 -7.56
C THR A 74 -3.90 7.21 -7.31
N GLU A 75 -4.77 7.31 -8.31
CA GLU A 75 -6.17 6.90 -8.21
C GLU A 75 -6.30 5.40 -7.95
N THR A 76 -5.48 4.60 -8.61
CA THR A 76 -5.42 3.16 -8.40
C THR A 76 -5.00 2.84 -6.97
N THR A 77 -4.03 3.58 -6.43
CA THR A 77 -3.57 3.43 -5.05
C THR A 77 -4.71 3.64 -4.05
N VAL A 78 -5.50 4.70 -4.22
CA VAL A 78 -6.65 4.95 -3.34
C VAL A 78 -7.63 3.78 -3.37
N SER A 79 -7.96 3.29 -4.56
CA SER A 79 -8.89 2.17 -4.73
C SER A 79 -8.39 0.90 -4.03
N PHE A 80 -7.12 0.54 -4.22
CA PHE A 80 -6.55 -0.64 -3.57
C PHE A 80 -6.51 -0.50 -2.05
N HIS A 81 -6.15 0.68 -1.54
CA HIS A 81 -6.15 0.93 -0.11
C HIS A 81 -7.54 0.72 0.50
N GLU A 82 -8.57 1.22 -0.17
CA GLU A 82 -9.95 1.05 0.30
C GLU A 82 -10.36 -0.43 0.34
N GLN A 83 -9.97 -1.20 -0.68
CA GLN A 83 -10.23 -2.65 -0.71
C GLN A 83 -9.55 -3.38 0.44
N ILE A 84 -8.30 -3.01 0.73
CA ILE A 84 -7.55 -3.62 1.83
C ILE A 84 -8.22 -3.31 3.17
N VAL A 85 -8.55 -2.04 3.42
CA VAL A 85 -9.19 -1.62 4.67
C VAL A 85 -10.55 -2.30 4.84
N GLU A 86 -11.33 -2.40 3.76
CA GLU A 86 -12.61 -3.08 3.80
C GLU A 86 -12.47 -4.55 4.17
N ALA A 87 -11.52 -5.26 3.56
CA ALA A 87 -11.26 -6.66 3.88
C ALA A 87 -10.88 -6.84 5.35
N ILE A 88 -10.00 -5.99 5.86
CA ILE A 88 -9.57 -6.03 7.26
C ILE A 88 -10.76 -5.78 8.19
N THR A 89 -11.61 -4.81 7.87
CA THR A 89 -12.77 -4.47 8.67
C THR A 89 -13.75 -5.64 8.75
N ARG A 90 -13.87 -6.43 7.67
CA ARG A 90 -14.69 -7.65 7.66
C ARG A 90 -14.03 -8.83 8.37
N GLY A 91 -12.79 -8.70 8.80
CA GLY A 91 -12.02 -9.79 9.38
C GLY A 91 -11.46 -10.77 8.36
N ASP A 92 -11.38 -10.36 7.09
CA ASP A 92 -10.85 -11.17 5.99
C ASP A 92 -9.35 -10.92 5.81
N ALA A 93 -8.53 -11.57 6.63
CA ALA A 93 -7.08 -11.41 6.58
C ALA A 93 -6.48 -11.89 5.25
N ASN A 94 -7.01 -12.98 4.70
CA ASN A 94 -6.52 -13.49 3.42
C ASN A 94 -6.88 -12.55 2.27
N GLY A 95 -8.07 -11.98 2.27
CA GLY A 95 -8.49 -10.97 1.30
C GLY A 95 -7.62 -9.72 1.36
N ALA A 96 -7.31 -9.26 2.56
CA ALA A 96 -6.45 -8.10 2.75
C ALA A 96 -5.04 -8.37 2.21
N ARG A 97 -4.49 -9.54 2.50
CA ARG A 97 -3.18 -9.96 2.00
C ARG A 97 -3.15 -10.02 0.48
N SER A 98 -4.15 -10.66 -0.11
CA SER A 98 -4.24 -10.80 -1.57
C SER A 98 -4.35 -9.44 -2.25
N ALA A 99 -5.16 -8.53 -1.72
CA ALA A 99 -5.30 -7.18 -2.25
C ALA A 99 -3.99 -6.40 -2.14
N MET A 100 -3.26 -6.53 -1.04
CA MET A 100 -1.98 -5.87 -0.85
C MET A 100 -0.94 -6.36 -1.85
N ILE A 101 -0.85 -7.68 -2.04
CA ILE A 101 0.10 -8.27 -2.99
C ILE A 101 -0.24 -7.81 -4.41
N ALA A 102 -1.51 -7.81 -4.78
CA ALA A 102 -1.95 -7.36 -6.10
C ALA A 102 -1.60 -5.89 -6.33
N HIS A 103 -1.82 -5.04 -5.32
CA HIS A 103 -1.50 -3.61 -5.39
C HIS A 103 0.00 -3.37 -5.63
N ILE A 104 0.84 -4.01 -4.83
CA ILE A 104 2.30 -3.86 -4.94
C ILE A 104 2.79 -4.40 -6.29
N SER A 105 2.28 -5.55 -6.72
CA SER A 105 2.64 -6.17 -7.99
C SER A 105 2.25 -5.30 -9.18
N GLU A 106 1.08 -4.70 -9.15
CA GLU A 106 0.60 -3.82 -10.23
C GLU A 106 1.44 -2.55 -10.33
N ASN A 107 1.80 -1.95 -9.21
CA ASN A 107 2.70 -0.80 -9.18
C ASN A 107 4.04 -1.15 -9.81
N ARG A 108 4.59 -2.32 -9.48
CA ARG A 108 5.85 -2.79 -10.04
C ARG A 108 5.78 -2.94 -11.56
N ILE A 109 4.73 -3.57 -12.04
CA ILE A 109 4.52 -3.78 -13.48
C ILE A 109 4.41 -2.44 -14.21
N TYR A 110 3.65 -1.51 -13.65
CA TYR A 110 3.50 -0.17 -14.23
C TYR A 110 4.84 0.55 -14.35
N ILE A 111 5.63 0.51 -13.30
CA ILE A 111 6.95 1.17 -13.26
C ILE A 111 7.88 0.56 -14.29
N ILE A 112 7.91 -0.76 -14.42
CA ILE A 112 8.74 -1.45 -15.40
C ILE A 112 8.34 -1.02 -16.83
N LYS A 113 7.05 -0.95 -17.11
CA LYS A 113 6.55 -0.51 -18.42
C LYS A 113 6.94 0.94 -18.72
N GLU A 114 6.90 1.81 -17.73
CA GLU A 114 7.30 3.21 -17.90
C GLU A 114 8.81 3.34 -18.17
N ILE A 115 9.62 2.54 -17.50
CA ILE A 115 11.07 2.51 -17.75
C ILE A 115 11.34 2.06 -19.18
N GLU A 116 10.71 0.99 -19.64
CA GLU A 116 10.85 0.48 -21.01
C GLU A 116 10.41 1.51 -22.05
N ARG A 117 9.29 2.18 -21.79
CA ARG A 117 8.79 3.22 -22.69
C ARG A 117 9.79 4.36 -22.84
N LYS A 118 10.37 4.82 -21.74
CA LYS A 118 11.38 5.88 -21.78
C LYS A 118 12.63 5.45 -22.51
N ARG A 119 13.07 4.21 -22.34
CA ARG A 119 14.24 3.67 -23.05
C ARG A 119 14.07 3.65 -24.56
N ARG A 120 12.84 3.41 -25.03
CA ARG A 120 12.57 3.38 -26.48
C ARG A 120 12.67 4.75 -27.14
N PHE A 121 12.51 5.81 -26.37
CA PHE A 121 12.49 7.18 -26.90
C PHE A 121 13.78 7.97 -26.61
N GLU A 122 14.74 7.32 -25.99
CA GLU A 122 16.11 7.85 -25.84
C GLU A 122 16.98 7.43 -27.06
#